data_bf317f3fff1d6b5b483aa83c4fd23b11
#
_entry.id   bf317f3fff1d6b5b483aa83c4fd23b11
#
_cell.length_a   1.000
_cell.length_b   1.000
_cell.length_c   1.000
_cell.angle_alpha   90.00
_cell.angle_beta   90.00
_cell.angle_gamma   90.00
#
_symmetry.space_group_name_H-M   'P 1'
#
loop_
_entity.id
_entity.type
_entity.pdbx_description
1 polymer ?
#
loop_
_entity_poly.entity_id
_entity_poly.type
_entity_poly.pdbx_seq_one_letter_code
_entity_poly.pdbx_strand_id
1 'polypeptide(L)'
;MKKNSIITFCAVALIILCVLFLYGQRRAIFQRGNPIPYLRAAAQLSEEHPYVAVDEARGIYISKRGEYLELFEFFQDELDVEFVEQAGSGYIFSNGTKNYVISSEVYWGHYTVWTLPLYK
;
A
#
# COMPACT_ATOMS: atom_id res chain seq x y z
N MET A 1 -26.29 13.99 -36.32
CA MET A 1 -25.40 15.03 -35.80
C MET A 1 -25.64 15.33 -34.33
N LYS A 2 -26.89 15.53 -33.88
CA LYS A 2 -27.15 15.83 -32.48
C LYS A 2 -26.74 14.73 -31.54
N LYS A 3 -26.87 13.44 -31.92
CA LYS A 3 -26.45 12.30 -31.09
C LYS A 3 -24.93 12.28 -30.89
N ASN A 4 -24.16 12.54 -31.96
CA ASN A 4 -22.71 12.56 -31.85
C ASN A 4 -22.21 13.72 -31.00
N SER A 5 -22.88 14.88 -31.08
CA SER A 5 -22.54 16.03 -30.24
C SER A 5 -22.80 15.77 -28.78
N ILE A 6 -23.92 15.07 -28.46
CA ILE A 6 -24.27 14.71 -27.08
C ILE A 6 -23.27 13.69 -26.54
N ILE A 7 -22.93 12.67 -27.32
CA ILE A 7 -21.96 11.64 -26.93
C ILE A 7 -20.59 12.28 -26.67
N THR A 8 -20.15 13.18 -27.58
CA THR A 8 -18.89 13.88 -27.42
C THR A 8 -18.91 14.76 -26.18
N PHE A 9 -20.00 15.48 -25.95
CA PHE A 9 -20.15 16.31 -24.75
C PHE A 9 -20.08 15.47 -23.47
N CYS A 10 -20.79 14.33 -23.43
CA CYS A 10 -20.76 13.43 -22.29
C CYS A 10 -19.38 12.84 -22.04
N ALA A 11 -18.67 12.48 -23.11
CA ALA A 11 -17.32 11.95 -23.02
C ALA A 11 -16.36 12.99 -22.45
N VAL A 12 -16.44 14.23 -22.93
CA VAL A 12 -15.60 15.33 -22.44
C VAL A 12 -15.91 15.62 -20.96
N ALA A 13 -17.20 15.67 -20.60
CA ALA A 13 -17.61 15.91 -19.23
C ALA A 13 -17.09 14.81 -18.29
N LEU A 14 -17.16 13.56 -18.73
CA LEU A 14 -16.65 12.42 -17.94
C LEU A 14 -15.15 12.53 -17.73
N ILE A 15 -14.39 12.87 -18.77
CA ILE A 15 -12.95 13.07 -18.68
C ILE A 15 -12.62 14.18 -17.70
N ILE A 16 -13.34 15.30 -17.76
CA ILE A 16 -13.13 16.43 -16.84
C ILE A 16 -13.41 16.00 -15.41
N LEU A 17 -14.49 15.26 -15.17
CA LEU A 17 -14.81 14.74 -13.82
C LEU A 17 -13.75 13.81 -13.31
N CYS A 18 -13.21 12.92 -14.15
CA CYS A 18 -12.12 12.02 -13.78
C CYS A 18 -10.87 12.79 -13.42
N VAL A 19 -10.51 13.80 -14.22
CA VAL A 19 -9.33 14.63 -13.95
C VAL A 19 -9.49 15.39 -12.64
N LEU A 20 -10.66 15.98 -12.39
CA LEU A 20 -10.93 16.69 -11.15
C LEU A 20 -10.90 15.75 -9.95
N PHE A 21 -11.42 14.54 -10.08
CA PHE A 21 -11.38 13.54 -9.03
C PHE A 21 -9.92 13.16 -8.70
N LEU A 22 -9.12 12.86 -9.73
CA LEU A 22 -7.71 12.52 -9.53
C LEU A 22 -6.93 13.69 -8.93
N TYR A 23 -7.23 14.91 -9.37
CA TYR A 23 -6.59 16.10 -8.80
C TYR A 23 -6.93 16.25 -7.31
N GLY A 24 -8.18 15.98 -6.93
CA GLY A 24 -8.60 16.02 -5.53
C GLY A 24 -7.93 14.94 -4.68
N GLN A 25 -7.57 13.80 -5.30
CA GLN A 25 -6.92 12.68 -4.62
C GLN A 25 -5.39 12.75 -4.68
N ARG A 26 -4.83 13.77 -5.31
CA ARG A 26 -3.39 13.82 -5.55
C ARG A 26 -2.54 13.70 -4.28
N ARG A 27 -2.99 14.28 -3.17
CA ARG A 27 -2.25 14.21 -1.91
C ARG A 27 -2.18 12.80 -1.38
N ALA A 28 -3.28 12.06 -1.47
CA ALA A 28 -3.33 10.67 -1.02
C ALA A 28 -2.51 9.77 -1.93
N ILE A 29 -2.63 9.96 -3.25
CA ILE A 29 -1.93 9.14 -4.24
C ILE A 29 -0.42 9.39 -4.18
N PHE A 30 -0.02 10.65 -4.03
CA PHE A 30 1.40 11.05 -4.01
C PHE A 30 1.98 11.18 -2.60
N GLN A 31 1.28 10.68 -1.57
CA GLN A 31 1.73 10.83 -0.19
C GLN A 31 3.10 10.22 0.08
N ARG A 32 3.53 9.25 -0.73
CA ARG A 32 4.83 8.61 -0.61
C ARG A 32 5.73 8.87 -1.83
N GLY A 33 5.48 9.96 -2.56
CA GLY A 33 6.25 10.31 -3.74
C GLY A 33 5.65 9.70 -5.00
N ASN A 34 6.47 9.04 -5.84
CA ASN A 34 6.01 8.44 -7.08
C ASN A 34 5.01 7.32 -6.79
N PRO A 35 3.75 7.44 -7.25
CA PRO A 35 2.73 6.43 -6.97
C PRO A 35 2.84 5.15 -7.81
N ILE A 36 3.57 5.19 -8.92
CA ILE A 36 3.59 4.08 -9.88
C ILE A 36 4.02 2.75 -9.26
N PRO A 37 5.13 2.66 -8.48
CA PRO A 37 5.49 1.39 -7.85
C PRO A 37 4.42 0.85 -6.91
N TYR A 38 3.76 1.75 -6.15
CA TYR A 38 2.72 1.36 -5.19
C TYR A 38 1.47 0.87 -5.89
N LEU A 39 1.02 1.58 -6.93
CA LEU A 39 -0.17 1.19 -7.68
C LEU A 39 0.06 -0.09 -8.48
N ARG A 40 1.26 -0.27 -9.02
CA ARG A 40 1.63 -1.50 -9.73
C ARG A 40 1.58 -2.70 -8.79
N ALA A 41 2.16 -2.56 -7.60
CA ALA A 41 2.14 -3.62 -6.60
C ALA A 41 0.72 -3.89 -6.12
N ALA A 42 -0.07 -2.84 -5.89
CA ALA A 42 -1.46 -2.98 -5.46
C ALA A 42 -2.30 -3.75 -6.48
N ALA A 43 -2.04 -3.57 -7.77
CA ALA A 43 -2.74 -4.30 -8.82
C ALA A 43 -2.47 -5.79 -8.81
N GLN A 44 -1.37 -6.22 -8.17
CA GLN A 44 -1.01 -7.65 -8.04
C GLN A 44 -1.61 -8.30 -6.79
N LEU A 45 -2.24 -7.52 -5.92
CA LEU A 45 -2.86 -8.07 -4.72
C LEU A 45 -4.04 -8.98 -5.07
N SER A 46 -4.12 -10.13 -4.40
CA SER A 46 -5.19 -11.11 -4.56
C SER A 46 -5.27 -11.97 -3.30
N GLU A 47 -6.19 -12.92 -3.28
CA GLU A 47 -6.28 -13.86 -2.16
C GLU A 47 -5.03 -14.74 -2.07
N GLU A 48 -4.42 -15.05 -3.21
CA GLU A 48 -3.18 -15.83 -3.27
C GLU A 48 -1.95 -14.97 -2.92
N HIS A 49 -2.05 -13.65 -3.13
CA HIS A 49 -0.99 -12.71 -2.86
C HIS A 49 -1.52 -11.60 -1.95
N PRO A 50 -1.69 -11.86 -0.66
CA PRO A 50 -2.27 -10.88 0.28
C PRO A 50 -1.36 -9.67 0.52
N TYR A 51 -0.07 -9.80 0.24
CA TYR A 51 0.87 -8.68 0.25
C TYR A 51 1.81 -8.81 -0.94
N VAL A 52 2.31 -7.68 -1.42
CA VAL A 52 3.22 -7.63 -2.57
C VAL A 52 4.35 -6.65 -2.25
N ALA A 53 5.57 -7.01 -2.64
CA ALA A 53 6.72 -6.13 -2.46
C ALA A 53 6.62 -4.93 -3.39
N VAL A 54 6.75 -3.73 -2.84
CA VAL A 54 6.86 -2.48 -3.62
C VAL A 54 8.33 -2.22 -3.93
N ASP A 55 9.17 -2.35 -2.90
CA ASP A 55 10.62 -2.20 -3.01
C ASP A 55 11.25 -3.15 -1.99
N GLU A 56 11.58 -4.34 -2.44
CA GLU A 56 12.10 -5.38 -1.57
C GLU A 56 13.42 -4.98 -0.92
N ALA A 57 14.26 -4.25 -1.65
CA ALA A 57 15.56 -3.82 -1.13
C ALA A 57 15.40 -2.87 0.06
N ARG A 58 14.33 -2.10 0.09
CA ARG A 58 14.02 -1.18 1.20
C ARG A 58 13.06 -1.76 2.22
N GLY A 59 12.60 -2.99 2.01
CA GLY A 59 11.64 -3.62 2.90
C GLY A 59 10.24 -3.05 2.82
N ILE A 60 9.85 -2.49 1.67
CA ILE A 60 8.54 -1.86 1.51
C ILE A 60 7.58 -2.82 0.82
N TYR A 61 6.44 -3.06 1.49
CA TYR A 61 5.39 -3.97 1.02
C TYR A 61 4.05 -3.25 1.08
N ILE A 62 3.09 -3.75 0.29
CA ILE A 62 1.73 -3.22 0.29
C ILE A 62 0.74 -4.36 0.45
N SER A 63 -0.35 -4.10 1.15
CA SER A 63 -1.47 -5.03 1.30
C SER A 63 -2.78 -4.24 1.22
N LYS A 64 -3.90 -4.95 1.19
CA LYS A 64 -5.18 -4.31 1.42
C LYS A 64 -5.20 -3.76 2.84
N ARG A 65 -5.96 -2.70 3.05
CA ARG A 65 -6.00 -2.05 4.34
C ARG A 65 -6.36 -3.05 5.45
N GLY A 66 -5.50 -3.14 6.45
CA GLY A 66 -5.69 -4.01 7.60
C GLY A 66 -5.25 -5.45 7.43
N GLU A 67 -4.86 -5.87 6.24
CA GLU A 67 -4.37 -7.23 5.99
C GLU A 67 -2.91 -7.34 6.40
N TYR A 68 -2.63 -7.98 7.52
CA TYR A 68 -1.27 -8.04 8.06
C TYR A 68 -0.78 -9.46 8.35
N LEU A 69 -1.69 -10.41 8.55
CA LEU A 69 -1.38 -11.70 9.14
C LEU A 69 -0.28 -12.46 8.39
N GLU A 70 -0.42 -12.59 7.09
CA GLU A 70 0.52 -13.36 6.26
C GLU A 70 1.88 -12.69 6.15
N LEU A 71 1.90 -11.35 6.09
CA LEU A 71 3.14 -10.60 6.09
C LEU A 71 3.88 -10.76 7.41
N PHE A 72 3.15 -10.73 8.52
CA PHE A 72 3.75 -10.90 9.85
C PHE A 72 4.28 -12.33 10.01
N GLU A 73 3.56 -13.33 9.52
CA GLU A 73 4.06 -14.71 9.54
C GLU A 73 5.35 -14.85 8.77
N PHE A 74 5.41 -14.25 7.57
CA PHE A 74 6.63 -14.23 6.76
C PHE A 74 7.78 -13.60 7.53
N PHE A 75 7.55 -12.45 8.15
CA PHE A 75 8.58 -11.73 8.90
C PHE A 75 9.06 -12.52 10.12
N GLN A 76 8.13 -13.13 10.85
CA GLN A 76 8.44 -13.95 12.02
C GLN A 76 9.28 -15.16 11.65
N ASP A 77 8.95 -15.82 10.54
CA ASP A 77 9.70 -16.98 10.07
C ASP A 77 11.09 -16.59 9.57
N GLU A 78 11.17 -15.47 8.85
CA GLU A 78 12.44 -15.01 8.26
C GLU A 78 13.46 -14.63 9.33
N LEU A 79 13.03 -14.01 10.42
CA LEU A 79 13.93 -13.51 11.48
C LEU A 79 13.87 -14.32 12.77
N ASP A 80 13.02 -15.31 12.85
CA ASP A 80 12.80 -16.09 14.07
C ASP A 80 12.45 -15.18 15.25
N VAL A 81 11.46 -14.32 15.04
CA VAL A 81 10.98 -13.37 16.04
C VAL A 81 9.50 -13.59 16.30
N GLU A 82 9.01 -13.07 17.42
CA GLU A 82 7.61 -13.13 17.77
C GLU A 82 7.06 -11.72 17.97
N PHE A 83 5.79 -11.54 17.65
CA PHE A 83 5.09 -10.29 17.87
C PHE A 83 4.96 -10.04 19.38
N VAL A 84 5.30 -8.82 19.80
CA VAL A 84 5.22 -8.42 21.22
C VAL A 84 4.05 -7.47 21.45
N GLU A 85 4.04 -6.34 20.75
CA GLU A 85 2.98 -5.34 20.94
C GLU A 85 2.93 -4.35 19.77
N GLN A 86 1.81 -3.66 19.68
CA GLN A 86 1.63 -2.55 18.74
C GLN A 86 1.76 -1.24 19.49
N ALA A 87 2.59 -0.33 18.97
CA ALA A 87 2.77 1.00 19.50
C ALA A 87 2.49 2.01 18.38
N GLY A 88 1.28 2.60 18.39
CA GLY A 88 0.85 3.48 17.31
C GLY A 88 0.77 2.74 15.99
N SER A 89 1.47 3.24 14.96
CA SER A 89 1.54 2.60 13.65
C SER A 89 2.71 1.62 13.54
N GLY A 90 3.42 1.38 14.64
CA GLY A 90 4.55 0.45 14.71
C GLY A 90 4.16 -0.86 15.35
N TYR A 91 4.69 -1.97 14.83
CA TYR A 91 4.46 -3.30 15.36
C TYR A 91 5.80 -3.88 15.79
N ILE A 92 5.92 -4.20 17.07
CA ILE A 92 7.19 -4.59 17.70
C ILE A 92 7.30 -6.11 17.74
N PHE A 93 8.40 -6.63 17.22
CA PHE A 93 8.75 -8.05 17.24
C PHE A 93 10.07 -8.22 17.97
N SER A 94 10.25 -9.35 18.64
CA SER A 94 11.45 -9.61 19.41
C SER A 94 11.85 -11.08 19.35
N ASN A 95 13.17 -11.33 19.45
CA ASN A 95 13.69 -12.67 19.65
C ASN A 95 14.26 -12.86 21.07
N GLY A 96 13.94 -11.93 21.98
CA GLY A 96 14.45 -11.91 23.32
C GLY A 96 15.76 -11.13 23.48
N THR A 97 16.47 -10.89 22.39
CA THR A 97 17.75 -10.16 22.39
C THR A 97 17.64 -8.85 21.62
N LYS A 98 16.99 -8.90 20.45
CA LYS A 98 16.79 -7.73 19.60
C LYS A 98 15.31 -7.49 19.38
N ASN A 99 14.96 -6.21 19.23
CA ASN A 99 13.63 -5.78 18.86
C ASN A 99 13.65 -5.24 17.43
N TYR A 100 12.61 -5.58 16.69
CA TYR A 100 12.40 -5.11 15.31
C TYR A 100 11.05 -4.44 15.23
N VAL A 101 10.94 -3.36 14.47
CA VAL A 101 9.70 -2.63 14.31
C VAL A 101 9.30 -2.62 12.85
N ILE A 102 8.08 -3.09 12.56
CA ILE A 102 7.45 -2.91 11.27
C ILE A 102 6.57 -1.67 11.36
N SER A 103 6.82 -0.68 10.50
CA SER A 103 6.00 0.51 10.45
C SER A 103 4.89 0.36 9.42
N SER A 104 3.74 0.96 9.69
CA SER A 104 2.60 0.90 8.78
C SER A 104 2.11 2.30 8.47
N GLU A 105 1.57 2.48 7.27
CA GLU A 105 0.96 3.72 6.84
C GLU A 105 -0.22 3.40 5.93
N VAL A 106 -1.37 4.00 6.20
CA VAL A 106 -2.53 3.85 5.31
C VAL A 106 -2.24 4.63 4.04
N TYR A 107 -2.34 3.96 2.90
CA TYR A 107 -2.10 4.56 1.58
C TYR A 107 -3.41 4.68 0.83
N TRP A 108 -3.74 5.89 0.40
CA TRP A 108 -4.95 6.23 -0.35
C TRP A 108 -6.23 5.67 0.28
N GLY A 109 -6.24 5.47 1.61
CA GLY A 109 -7.41 4.97 2.33
C GLY A 109 -7.82 3.52 2.04
N HIS A 110 -7.17 2.85 1.07
CA HIS A 110 -7.54 1.51 0.62
C HIS A 110 -6.47 0.46 0.86
N TYR A 111 -5.26 0.89 1.13
CA TYR A 111 -4.10 0.01 1.27
C TYR A 111 -3.33 0.33 2.53
N THR A 112 -2.55 -0.62 2.99
CA THR A 112 -1.54 -0.38 4.03
C THR A 112 -0.17 -0.62 3.42
N VAL A 113 0.71 0.36 3.56
CA VAL A 113 2.11 0.23 3.17
C VAL A 113 2.91 -0.10 4.42
N TRP A 114 3.67 -1.19 4.35
CA TRP A 114 4.45 -1.72 5.46
C TRP A 114 5.93 -1.51 5.16
N THR A 115 6.65 -0.98 6.13
CA THR A 115 8.10 -0.83 6.04
C THR A 115 8.74 -1.74 7.07
N LEU A 116 9.43 -2.76 6.58
CA LEU A 116 10.15 -3.71 7.41
C LEU A 116 11.55 -3.18 7.70
N PRO A 117 12.10 -3.46 8.88
CA PRO A 117 13.48 -3.04 9.18
C PRO A 117 14.45 -3.79 8.29
N LEU A 118 15.50 -3.09 7.86
CA LEU A 118 16.59 -3.71 7.10
C LEU A 118 17.47 -4.48 8.08
N TYR A 119 17.66 -5.76 7.82
CA TYR A 119 18.38 -6.65 8.73
C TYR A 119 19.55 -7.38 8.05
N LYS A 120 19.84 -7.00 6.82
CA LYS A 120 20.96 -7.57 6.06
C LYS A 120 22.16 -6.65 6.03
#